data_f95dc25a36d913eb42a5342195871f6e
#
_entry.id   f95dc25a36d913eb42a5342195871f6e
#
_cell.length_a   1.000
_cell.length_b   1.000
_cell.length_c   1.000
_cell.angle_alpha   90.00
_cell.angle_beta   90.00
_cell.angle_gamma   90.00
#
_symmetry.space_group_name_H-M   'P 1'
#
loop_
_entity.id
_entity.type
_entity.pdbx_description
1 polymer ?
#
loop_
_entity_poly.entity_id
_entity_poly.type
_entity_poly.pdbx_seq_one_letter_code
_entity_poly.pdbx_strand_id
1 'polypeptide(L)'
;IKEIISWDVSQQLYNYRDTYGLSTEGYTRSDGWDSPETKLKGHGSGHYMSALALAYAAATNPSHKEILRRNITRMVNELRECQERTFVWSEELGRYLEARDFAPEEELKKMKGTWEAFDEHKTKWATYGYGYLNAIPPHHPALIEMYRAYNNSDWVWAPYYSIHKQLAGLIDIATYMDDKSIADKALLIAKDMGLWVWNRMHYRTYVKKDGTQEERRTRPGNRYEMWNMYIAGEVGGMGESLARLSEMVSAPEEKARLIEASNCFDSPAFYEPLSKNIDDIRNRHANQHIPMIIGALRSYLSNNDTFYYHVSHNFWNLIQGRYRYSTGGVGNGEMFRQPYTQIVSMAMNGVSEGESHSNPHINETCCAYNLLKLTKDLNCFNPDDARYMDYYERTLYNQIIGSLHPEHYQTTYQYAVGLNASKPWGNETPQSTCCGGTGSENHVKYQEATYFVSDNTLWVALYMPTTLHWEEKNITLQQECLWPAKSSTIKVTAGEARFAMKLRVPYWATDGFDVKLNGISIATHYQPCSYAVIPTRQWKENDIVEITM
;
A
#
# COMPACT_ATOMS: atom_id res chain seq x y z
N ILE A 1 -11.48 -9.86 10.64
CA ILE A 1 -11.73 -8.92 11.75
C ILE A 1 -11.46 -9.60 13.09
N LYS A 2 -12.00 -10.81 13.39
CA LYS A 2 -11.76 -11.50 14.66
C LYS A 2 -10.28 -11.65 14.98
N GLU A 3 -9.47 -11.96 13.99
CA GLU A 3 -8.03 -12.09 14.13
C GLU A 3 -7.38 -10.73 14.45
N ILE A 4 -7.69 -9.69 13.68
CA ILE A 4 -7.13 -8.34 13.88
C ILE A 4 -7.39 -7.79 15.28
N ILE A 5 -8.58 -8.02 15.84
CA ILE A 5 -8.91 -7.57 17.20
C ILE A 5 -8.23 -8.38 18.31
N SER A 6 -7.67 -9.54 17.99
CA SER A 6 -6.96 -10.40 18.95
C SER A 6 -5.47 -10.04 19.07
N TRP A 7 -4.89 -9.33 18.09
CA TRP A 7 -3.48 -8.97 18.12
C TRP A 7 -3.17 -7.94 19.19
N ASP A 8 -2.03 -8.11 19.84
CA ASP A 8 -1.61 -7.27 20.96
C ASP A 8 -1.08 -5.90 20.48
N VAL A 9 -1.80 -4.85 20.81
CA VAL A 9 -1.40 -3.46 20.50
C VAL A 9 -0.07 -3.09 21.15
N SER A 10 0.23 -3.63 22.34
CA SER A 10 1.49 -3.33 23.05
C SER A 10 2.71 -3.83 22.27
N GLN A 11 2.57 -4.94 21.57
CA GLN A 11 3.62 -5.50 20.71
C GLN A 11 3.92 -4.60 19.52
N GLN A 12 2.90 -3.95 18.96
CA GLN A 12 3.08 -3.00 17.84
C GLN A 12 3.75 -1.70 18.28
N LEU A 13 3.61 -1.31 19.53
CA LEU A 13 4.14 -0.07 20.09
C LEU A 13 5.51 -0.22 20.75
N TYR A 14 5.94 -1.44 21.05
CA TYR A 14 7.17 -1.73 21.80
C TYR A 14 8.39 -0.97 21.23
N ASN A 15 8.68 -1.13 19.95
CA ASN A 15 9.85 -0.55 19.31
C ASN A 15 9.84 0.98 19.26
N TYR A 16 8.65 1.59 19.16
CA TYR A 16 8.55 3.05 19.21
C TYR A 16 8.92 3.55 20.58
N ARG A 17 8.30 3.01 21.62
CA ARG A 17 8.60 3.41 23.01
C ARG A 17 10.07 3.25 23.34
N ASP A 18 10.65 2.13 22.94
CA ASP A 18 12.06 1.82 23.12
C ASP A 18 12.96 2.83 22.37
N THR A 19 12.67 3.11 21.10
CA THR A 19 13.43 4.09 20.28
C THR A 19 13.35 5.51 20.82
N TYR A 20 12.24 5.89 21.44
CA TYR A 20 12.05 7.22 22.02
C TYR A 20 12.34 7.30 23.53
N GLY A 21 12.90 6.25 24.12
CA GLY A 21 13.26 6.23 25.55
C GLY A 21 12.08 6.30 26.49
N LEU A 22 10.92 5.79 26.10
CA LEU A 22 9.75 5.60 26.92
C LEU A 22 9.77 4.20 27.55
N SER A 23 9.13 4.04 28.72
CA SER A 23 9.06 2.73 29.38
C SER A 23 8.38 1.70 28.50
N THR A 24 8.98 0.53 28.39
CA THR A 24 8.42 -0.68 27.76
C THR A 24 7.93 -1.71 28.77
N GLU A 25 7.90 -1.36 30.05
CA GLU A 25 7.35 -2.22 31.11
C GLU A 25 5.87 -2.49 30.85
N GLY A 26 5.49 -3.76 30.86
CA GLY A 26 4.12 -4.21 30.54
C GLY A 26 3.78 -4.27 29.05
N TYR A 27 4.77 -4.02 28.16
CA TYR A 27 4.61 -4.20 26.71
C TYR A 27 5.18 -5.54 26.27
N THR A 28 4.47 -6.22 25.37
CA THR A 28 4.97 -7.42 24.72
C THR A 28 6.07 -7.02 23.73
N ARG A 29 7.21 -7.70 23.80
CA ARG A 29 8.31 -7.49 22.85
C ARG A 29 7.89 -7.87 21.45
N SER A 30 8.18 -7.00 20.47
CA SER A 30 7.91 -7.28 19.06
C SER A 30 8.70 -8.49 18.54
N ASP A 31 8.18 -9.15 17.53
CA ASP A 31 8.77 -10.33 16.89
C ASP A 31 8.80 -10.22 15.36
N GLY A 32 9.14 -11.29 14.67
CA GLY A 32 9.20 -11.33 13.21
C GLY A 32 10.14 -10.28 12.63
N TRP A 33 9.73 -9.64 11.56
CA TRP A 33 10.49 -8.54 10.94
C TRP A 33 10.46 -7.24 11.75
N ASP A 34 9.60 -7.15 12.75
CA ASP A 34 9.57 -6.05 13.72
C ASP A 34 10.32 -6.39 15.02
N SER A 35 11.01 -7.52 15.09
CA SER A 35 11.90 -7.81 16.22
C SER A 35 12.87 -6.65 16.46
N PRO A 36 13.17 -6.26 17.72
CA PRO A 36 14.07 -5.15 18.01
C PRO A 36 15.45 -5.25 17.35
N GLU A 37 15.87 -6.45 16.96
CA GLU A 37 17.14 -6.71 16.29
C GLU A 37 17.08 -6.57 14.77
N THR A 38 15.91 -6.27 14.18
CA THR A 38 15.78 -6.17 12.73
C THR A 38 15.96 -4.75 12.22
N LYS A 39 16.21 -4.64 10.91
CA LYS A 39 16.42 -3.39 10.19
C LYS A 39 15.12 -2.81 9.60
N LEU A 40 14.00 -3.55 9.74
CA LEU A 40 12.69 -3.18 9.18
C LEU A 40 11.62 -2.90 10.23
N LYS A 41 11.98 -2.92 11.51
CA LYS A 41 11.01 -2.73 12.58
C LYS A 41 10.15 -1.48 12.39
N GLY A 42 8.87 -1.63 12.65
CA GLY A 42 7.85 -0.61 12.41
C GLY A 42 7.06 -0.80 11.12
N HIS A 43 7.48 -1.69 10.19
CA HIS A 43 6.70 -1.95 8.99
C HIS A 43 5.38 -2.65 9.31
N GLY A 44 5.41 -3.67 10.18
CA GLY A 44 4.24 -4.41 10.61
C GLY A 44 3.25 -3.54 11.38
N SER A 45 3.75 -2.63 12.22
CA SER A 45 2.90 -1.65 12.93
C SER A 45 2.15 -0.72 11.96
N GLY A 46 2.78 -0.33 10.85
CA GLY A 46 2.13 0.45 9.80
C GLY A 46 0.99 -0.33 9.12
N HIS A 47 1.26 -1.56 8.70
CA HIS A 47 0.24 -2.46 8.16
C HIS A 47 -0.89 -2.75 9.14
N TYR A 48 -0.55 -2.93 10.43
CA TYR A 48 -1.55 -3.11 11.47
C TYR A 48 -2.50 -1.92 11.58
N MET A 49 -1.99 -0.68 11.54
CA MET A 49 -2.82 0.53 11.55
C MET A 49 -3.75 0.60 10.33
N SER A 50 -3.25 0.30 9.13
CA SER A 50 -4.09 0.19 7.92
C SER A 50 -5.16 -0.89 8.08
N ALA A 51 -4.78 -2.08 8.57
CA ALA A 51 -5.72 -3.18 8.81
C ALA A 51 -6.81 -2.82 9.84
N LEU A 52 -6.43 -2.14 10.94
CA LEU A 52 -7.39 -1.64 11.93
C LEU A 52 -8.40 -0.66 11.31
N ALA A 53 -7.91 0.31 10.53
CA ALA A 53 -8.75 1.33 9.90
C ALA A 53 -9.74 0.71 8.89
N LEU A 54 -9.25 -0.18 8.02
CA LEU A 54 -10.06 -0.91 7.04
C LEU A 54 -11.07 -1.85 7.71
N ALA A 55 -10.64 -2.57 8.77
CA ALA A 55 -11.52 -3.42 9.55
C ALA A 55 -12.61 -2.61 10.27
N TYR A 56 -12.26 -1.42 10.78
CA TYR A 56 -13.21 -0.50 11.41
C TYR A 56 -14.29 -0.04 10.43
N ALA A 57 -13.88 0.34 9.21
CA ALA A 57 -14.82 0.73 8.15
C ALA A 57 -15.75 -0.44 7.75
N ALA A 58 -15.21 -1.67 7.70
CA ALA A 58 -15.96 -2.86 7.28
C ALA A 58 -16.78 -3.53 8.41
N ALA A 59 -16.55 -3.18 9.68
CA ALA A 59 -17.15 -3.86 10.82
C ALA A 59 -18.62 -3.52 10.97
N THR A 60 -19.49 -4.54 10.87
CA THR A 60 -20.94 -4.45 11.15
C THR A 60 -21.29 -4.86 12.58
N ASN A 61 -20.42 -5.59 13.28
CA ASN A 61 -20.63 -6.00 14.68
C ASN A 61 -20.17 -4.86 15.62
N PRO A 62 -21.08 -4.30 16.45
CA PRO A 62 -20.75 -3.18 17.34
C PRO A 62 -19.62 -3.47 18.33
N SER A 63 -19.56 -4.70 18.87
CA SER A 63 -18.51 -5.09 19.82
C SER A 63 -17.13 -5.13 19.13
N HIS A 64 -17.06 -5.65 17.90
CA HIS A 64 -15.81 -5.62 17.12
C HIS A 64 -15.40 -4.18 16.81
N LYS A 65 -16.35 -3.34 16.39
CA LYS A 65 -16.09 -1.93 16.07
C LYS A 65 -15.55 -1.17 17.29
N GLU A 66 -16.07 -1.44 18.47
CA GLU A 66 -15.58 -0.82 19.72
C GLU A 66 -14.15 -1.25 20.08
N ILE A 67 -13.80 -2.53 19.91
CA ILE A 67 -12.44 -3.01 20.15
C ILE A 67 -11.48 -2.37 19.15
N LEU A 68 -11.86 -2.32 17.88
CA LEU A 68 -11.04 -1.67 16.82
C LEU A 68 -10.83 -0.19 17.15
N ARG A 69 -11.86 0.55 17.55
CA ARG A 69 -11.77 1.94 17.96
C ARG A 69 -10.79 2.14 19.11
N ARG A 70 -10.90 1.33 20.15
CA ARG A 70 -9.99 1.38 21.30
C ARG A 70 -8.54 1.13 20.88
N ASN A 71 -8.29 0.14 20.01
CA ASN A 71 -6.95 -0.20 19.54
C ASN A 71 -6.37 0.93 18.68
N ILE A 72 -7.16 1.50 17.76
CA ILE A 72 -6.78 2.69 16.97
C ILE A 72 -6.44 3.86 17.89
N THR A 73 -7.30 4.16 18.85
CA THR A 73 -7.10 5.27 19.79
C THR A 73 -5.81 5.12 20.58
N ARG A 74 -5.50 3.90 21.04
CA ARG A 74 -4.24 3.61 21.74
C ARG A 74 -3.03 3.82 20.82
N MET A 75 -3.04 3.25 19.60
CA MET A 75 -1.97 3.45 18.62
C MET A 75 -1.70 4.93 18.37
N VAL A 76 -2.73 5.71 18.02
CA VAL A 76 -2.60 7.13 17.70
C VAL A 76 -2.05 7.94 18.90
N ASN A 77 -2.57 7.71 20.10
CA ASN A 77 -2.14 8.46 21.28
C ASN A 77 -0.68 8.16 21.66
N GLU A 78 -0.28 6.89 21.67
CA GLU A 78 1.08 6.53 22.09
C GLU A 78 2.12 6.85 20.99
N LEU A 79 1.76 6.77 19.71
CA LEU A 79 2.63 7.25 18.64
C LEU A 79 2.81 8.78 18.69
N ARG A 80 1.77 9.54 19.06
CA ARG A 80 1.90 10.97 19.27
C ARG A 80 2.81 11.28 20.45
N GLU A 81 2.68 10.57 21.56
CA GLU A 81 3.60 10.69 22.72
C GLU A 81 5.07 10.49 22.31
N CYS A 82 5.34 9.48 21.47
CA CYS A 82 6.69 9.26 20.93
C CYS A 82 7.15 10.44 20.06
N GLN A 83 6.31 10.88 19.11
CA GLN A 83 6.65 11.95 18.18
C GLN A 83 6.93 13.28 18.88
N GLU A 84 6.17 13.63 19.91
CA GLU A 84 6.32 14.88 20.66
C GLU A 84 7.66 15.00 21.38
N ARG A 85 8.35 13.88 21.64
CA ARG A 85 9.72 13.94 22.17
C ARG A 85 10.72 14.57 21.21
N THR A 86 10.41 14.62 19.92
CA THR A 86 11.25 15.28 18.90
C THR A 86 11.00 16.78 18.81
N PHE A 87 10.07 17.34 19.59
CA PHE A 87 9.70 18.76 19.56
C PHE A 87 10.63 19.56 20.45
N VAL A 88 11.85 19.77 20.00
CA VAL A 88 12.88 20.50 20.71
C VAL A 88 12.90 21.95 20.22
N TRP A 89 12.48 22.88 21.05
CA TRP A 89 12.50 24.30 20.75
C TRP A 89 13.91 24.87 20.83
N SER A 90 14.31 25.68 19.87
CA SER A 90 15.56 26.47 19.91
C SER A 90 15.24 27.95 20.10
N GLU A 91 15.64 28.52 21.23
CA GLU A 91 15.51 29.96 21.47
C GLU A 91 16.34 30.79 20.49
N GLU A 92 17.51 30.27 20.08
CA GLU A 92 18.38 30.95 19.12
C GLU A 92 17.74 31.08 17.74
N LEU A 93 17.08 30.01 17.27
CA LEU A 93 16.46 29.96 15.94
C LEU A 93 15.00 30.43 15.95
N GLY A 94 14.37 30.57 17.12
CA GLY A 94 12.96 30.93 17.23
C GLY A 94 12.00 29.91 16.63
N ARG A 95 12.40 28.62 16.56
CA ARG A 95 11.62 27.51 16.01
C ARG A 95 12.03 26.17 16.58
N TYR A 96 11.26 25.15 16.35
CA TYR A 96 11.67 23.77 16.62
C TYR A 96 12.88 23.38 15.77
N LEU A 97 13.76 22.54 16.33
CA LEU A 97 14.88 21.94 15.61
C LEU A 97 14.34 20.94 14.59
N GLU A 98 14.74 21.11 13.34
CA GLU A 98 14.32 20.30 12.21
C GLU A 98 15.42 19.31 11.79
N ALA A 99 15.11 18.37 10.89
CA ALA A 99 16.08 17.40 10.38
C ALA A 99 17.36 18.05 9.83
N ARG A 100 17.27 19.23 9.21
CA ARG A 100 18.40 19.99 8.66
C ARG A 100 19.37 20.56 9.69
N ASP A 101 18.94 20.70 10.94
CA ASP A 101 19.78 21.26 12.02
C ASP A 101 20.74 20.23 12.61
N PHE A 102 20.57 18.98 12.24
CA PHE A 102 21.44 17.90 12.66
C PHE A 102 22.33 17.45 11.50
N ALA A 103 23.63 17.51 11.69
CA ALA A 103 24.64 17.08 10.73
C ALA A 103 25.19 15.69 11.12
N PRO A 104 24.51 14.61 10.75
CA PRO A 104 24.90 13.27 11.18
C PRO A 104 26.17 12.76 10.47
N GLU A 105 26.68 13.46 9.43
CA GLU A 105 27.77 12.98 8.59
C GLU A 105 29.05 12.70 9.37
N GLU A 106 29.44 13.58 10.29
CA GLU A 106 30.67 13.40 11.07
C GLU A 106 30.58 12.24 12.05
N GLU A 107 29.39 12.00 12.59
CA GLU A 107 29.12 10.84 13.46
C GLU A 107 29.01 9.58 12.62
N LEU A 108 28.28 9.63 11.51
CA LEU A 108 28.05 8.50 10.61
C LEU A 108 29.33 8.00 9.93
N LYS A 109 30.30 8.89 9.68
CA LYS A 109 31.64 8.49 9.15
C LYS A 109 32.33 7.51 10.09
N LYS A 110 32.10 7.63 11.39
CA LYS A 110 32.72 6.77 12.42
C LYS A 110 31.93 5.50 12.71
N MET A 111 30.66 5.46 12.27
CA MET A 111 29.83 4.28 12.50
C MET A 111 30.34 3.07 11.72
N LYS A 112 30.61 2.01 12.44
CA LYS A 112 30.62 0.68 11.86
C LYS A 112 29.18 0.25 11.73
N GLY A 113 28.81 -0.45 10.67
CA GLY A 113 27.45 -0.96 10.44
C GLY A 113 27.09 -2.10 11.40
N THR A 114 27.34 -1.91 12.70
CA THR A 114 27.12 -2.90 13.72
C THR A 114 25.86 -2.59 14.54
N TRP A 115 25.38 -3.55 15.26
CA TRP A 115 24.25 -3.42 16.16
C TRP A 115 24.49 -2.36 17.25
N GLU A 116 25.73 -2.29 17.77
CA GLU A 116 26.11 -1.31 18.77
C GLU A 116 25.93 0.13 18.28
N ALA A 117 26.25 0.38 17.00
CA ALA A 117 26.05 1.69 16.40
C ALA A 117 24.55 2.07 16.27
N PHE A 118 23.68 1.08 16.09
CA PHE A 118 22.24 1.28 16.15
C PHE A 118 21.78 1.70 17.55
N ASP A 119 22.25 1.01 18.59
CA ASP A 119 21.89 1.30 19.97
C ASP A 119 22.40 2.67 20.44
N GLU A 120 23.52 3.16 19.91
CA GLU A 120 24.01 4.51 20.20
C GLU A 120 23.05 5.63 19.80
N HIS A 121 22.25 5.43 18.74
CA HIS A 121 21.28 6.43 18.25
C HIS A 121 19.87 6.24 18.82
N LYS A 122 19.59 5.08 19.36
CA LYS A 122 18.36 4.80 20.08
C LYS A 122 18.31 5.72 21.31
N THR A 123 17.13 6.27 21.61
CA THR A 123 16.90 7.21 22.70
C THR A 123 17.48 8.62 22.54
N LYS A 124 18.23 8.91 21.49
CA LYS A 124 18.68 10.29 21.18
C LYS A 124 17.58 11.10 20.47
N TRP A 125 16.35 10.95 20.88
CA TRP A 125 15.16 11.54 20.26
C TRP A 125 15.24 13.06 20.09
N ALA A 126 15.96 13.78 20.95
CA ALA A 126 16.18 15.23 20.82
C ALA A 126 16.95 15.61 19.52
N THR A 127 17.64 14.65 18.89
CA THR A 127 18.38 14.84 17.64
C THR A 127 17.67 14.30 16.40
N TYR A 128 16.40 13.87 16.55
CA TYR A 128 15.68 13.27 15.42
C TYR A 128 15.06 14.32 14.47
N GLY A 129 14.87 15.54 14.97
CA GLY A 129 14.22 16.63 14.24
C GLY A 129 12.69 16.57 14.36
N TYR A 130 12.09 17.77 14.37
CA TYR A 130 10.64 17.96 14.53
C TYR A 130 9.83 17.05 13.60
N GLY A 131 8.89 16.33 14.17
CA GLY A 131 7.91 15.53 13.46
C GLY A 131 8.38 14.11 13.08
N TYR A 132 9.66 13.75 13.35
CA TYR A 132 10.11 12.38 13.07
C TYR A 132 9.30 11.35 13.86
N LEU A 133 8.84 10.32 13.16
CA LEU A 133 8.24 9.14 13.79
C LEU A 133 8.62 7.88 12.99
N ASN A 134 9.34 6.98 13.61
CA ASN A 134 9.65 5.65 13.13
C ASN A 134 10.13 4.78 14.29
N ALA A 135 9.96 3.48 14.19
CA ALA A 135 10.55 2.51 15.14
C ALA A 135 12.08 2.39 14.99
N ILE A 136 12.68 3.03 13.99
CA ILE A 136 14.11 3.09 13.71
C ILE A 136 14.57 4.56 13.81
N PRO A 137 15.72 4.87 14.46
CA PRO A 137 16.27 6.22 14.48
C PRO A 137 16.63 6.77 13.09
N PRO A 138 16.66 8.10 12.88
CA PRO A 138 16.83 8.70 11.53
C PRO A 138 18.23 8.57 10.95
N HIS A 139 19.18 7.97 11.62
CA HIS A 139 20.50 7.69 11.06
C HIS A 139 20.44 6.67 9.90
N HIS A 140 19.43 5.79 9.83
CA HIS A 140 19.24 4.87 8.70
C HIS A 140 18.97 5.61 7.38
N PRO A 141 18.00 6.55 7.28
CA PRO A 141 17.89 7.40 6.11
C PRO A 141 19.20 8.13 5.76
N ALA A 142 19.92 8.65 6.77
CA ALA A 142 21.18 9.33 6.56
C ALA A 142 22.28 8.41 6.01
N LEU A 143 22.35 7.16 6.45
CA LEU A 143 23.31 6.18 5.91
C LEU A 143 23.04 5.87 4.42
N ILE A 144 21.77 5.79 3.99
CA ILE A 144 21.44 5.63 2.57
C ILE A 144 21.95 6.80 1.73
N GLU A 145 21.81 8.03 2.24
CA GLU A 145 22.31 9.22 1.56
C GLU A 145 23.84 9.18 1.37
N MET A 146 24.53 8.39 2.17
CA MET A 146 25.96 8.11 2.08
C MET A 146 26.28 6.81 1.30
N TYR A 147 25.34 6.30 0.52
CA TYR A 147 25.44 5.05 -0.25
C TYR A 147 25.70 3.79 0.58
N ARG A 148 25.33 3.80 1.83
CA ARG A 148 25.32 2.59 2.63
C ARG A 148 24.00 1.88 2.44
N ALA A 149 24.05 0.65 1.99
CA ALA A 149 22.90 -0.16 1.62
C ALA A 149 22.85 -1.46 2.42
N TYR A 150 21.89 -2.30 2.05
CA TYR A 150 21.72 -3.63 2.63
C TYR A 150 22.95 -4.51 2.43
N ASN A 151 23.78 -4.58 3.45
CA ASN A 151 24.90 -5.51 3.55
C ASN A 151 25.27 -5.73 5.03
N ASN A 152 26.16 -6.71 5.28
CA ASN A 152 26.56 -7.07 6.64
C ASN A 152 27.39 -6.00 7.35
N SER A 153 28.01 -5.07 6.61
CA SER A 153 28.87 -4.03 7.18
C SER A 153 28.12 -2.72 7.44
N ASP A 154 27.10 -2.41 6.66
CA ASP A 154 26.40 -1.11 6.74
C ASP A 154 25.10 -1.17 7.53
N TRP A 155 24.56 -2.32 7.75
CA TRP A 155 23.40 -2.60 8.62
C TRP A 155 22.19 -1.69 8.36
N VAL A 156 21.91 -1.41 7.08
CA VAL A 156 20.78 -0.58 6.63
C VAL A 156 19.87 -1.39 5.73
N TRP A 157 18.57 -1.31 5.95
CA TRP A 157 17.59 -1.90 5.06
C TRP A 157 16.33 -1.03 5.00
N ALA A 158 16.01 -0.52 3.82
CA ALA A 158 14.76 0.12 3.42
C ALA A 158 14.06 1.01 4.49
N PRO A 159 14.71 2.04 5.07
CA PRO A 159 14.10 2.86 6.11
C PRO A 159 12.89 3.66 5.63
N TYR A 160 12.86 4.11 4.37
CA TYR A 160 11.70 4.80 3.80
C TYR A 160 10.52 3.85 3.56
N TYR A 161 10.76 2.55 3.37
CA TYR A 161 9.71 1.55 3.37
C TYR A 161 9.00 1.49 4.74
N SER A 162 9.72 1.44 5.85
CA SER A 162 9.13 1.43 7.19
C SER A 162 8.37 2.73 7.47
N ILE A 163 8.96 3.90 7.17
CA ILE A 163 8.30 5.21 7.34
C ILE A 163 7.01 5.28 6.50
N HIS A 164 7.06 4.80 5.26
CA HIS A 164 5.90 4.77 4.39
C HIS A 164 4.74 3.96 4.97
N LYS A 165 5.02 2.78 5.52
CA LYS A 165 3.96 1.93 6.09
C LYS A 165 3.25 2.60 7.27
N GLN A 166 4.01 3.26 8.12
CA GLN A 166 3.45 4.02 9.24
C GLN A 166 2.64 5.23 8.76
N LEU A 167 3.16 5.95 7.78
CA LEU A 167 2.48 7.10 7.20
C LEU A 167 1.16 6.67 6.53
N ALA A 168 1.18 5.59 5.76
CA ALA A 168 -0.02 5.02 5.14
C ALA A 168 -1.06 4.60 6.18
N GLY A 169 -0.65 3.93 7.26
CA GLY A 169 -1.55 3.52 8.34
C GLY A 169 -2.22 4.70 9.05
N LEU A 170 -1.47 5.78 9.31
CA LEU A 170 -2.04 7.00 9.89
C LEU A 170 -3.01 7.71 8.94
N ILE A 171 -2.71 7.75 7.64
CA ILE A 171 -3.60 8.29 6.61
C ILE A 171 -4.90 7.47 6.53
N ASP A 172 -4.81 6.16 6.59
CA ASP A 172 -5.98 5.28 6.57
C ASP A 172 -6.84 5.48 7.83
N ILE A 173 -6.24 5.62 9.01
CA ILE A 173 -6.96 5.99 10.24
C ILE A 173 -7.66 7.34 10.08
N ALA A 174 -6.96 8.36 9.58
CA ALA A 174 -7.53 9.68 9.36
C ALA A 174 -8.69 9.66 8.35
N THR A 175 -8.69 8.71 7.42
CA THR A 175 -9.72 8.55 6.39
C THR A 175 -10.96 7.82 6.91
N TYR A 176 -10.79 6.74 7.68
CA TYR A 176 -11.87 5.80 7.99
C TYR A 176 -12.41 5.88 9.42
N MET A 177 -11.73 6.59 10.32
CA MET A 177 -12.17 6.74 11.70
C MET A 177 -13.26 7.80 11.82
N ASP A 178 -14.43 7.43 12.36
CA ASP A 178 -15.56 8.36 12.55
C ASP A 178 -15.38 9.27 13.78
N ASP A 179 -14.54 8.90 14.76
CA ASP A 179 -14.13 9.79 15.84
C ASP A 179 -13.17 10.87 15.30
N LYS A 180 -13.74 12.05 15.07
CA LYS A 180 -13.01 13.18 14.48
C LYS A 180 -11.77 13.58 15.29
N SER A 181 -11.81 13.49 16.60
CA SER A 181 -10.66 13.84 17.47
C SER A 181 -9.47 12.91 17.20
N ILE A 182 -9.71 11.62 17.01
CA ILE A 182 -8.68 10.63 16.72
C ILE A 182 -8.23 10.73 15.27
N ALA A 183 -9.16 10.90 14.33
CA ALA A 183 -8.86 11.11 12.92
C ALA A 183 -7.97 12.34 12.69
N ASP A 184 -8.32 13.49 13.28
CA ASP A 184 -7.56 14.74 13.18
C ASP A 184 -6.16 14.58 13.84
N LYS A 185 -6.05 13.84 14.95
CA LYS A 185 -4.76 13.56 15.58
C LYS A 185 -3.88 12.66 14.71
N ALA A 186 -4.45 11.63 14.09
CA ALA A 186 -3.72 10.77 13.14
C ALA A 186 -3.22 11.58 11.94
N LEU A 187 -4.05 12.45 11.40
CA LEU A 187 -3.68 13.37 10.30
C LEU A 187 -2.56 14.32 10.73
N LEU A 188 -2.61 14.86 11.94
CA LEU A 188 -1.57 15.73 12.47
C LEU A 188 -0.22 15.02 12.61
N ILE A 189 -0.22 13.78 13.13
CA ILE A 189 1.00 12.95 13.21
C ILE A 189 1.55 12.71 11.80
N ALA A 190 0.70 12.29 10.86
CA ALA A 190 1.08 12.03 9.48
C ALA A 190 1.65 13.29 8.80
N LYS A 191 1.03 14.45 9.01
CA LYS A 191 1.50 15.73 8.48
C LYS A 191 2.89 16.09 9.01
N ASP A 192 3.10 16.01 10.31
CA ASP A 192 4.41 16.29 10.92
C ASP A 192 5.49 15.33 10.38
N MET A 193 5.18 14.04 10.20
CA MET A 193 6.07 13.06 9.54
C MET A 193 6.38 13.46 8.10
N GLY A 194 5.37 13.80 7.32
CA GLY A 194 5.53 14.20 5.92
C GLY A 194 6.38 15.46 5.77
N LEU A 195 6.21 16.43 6.65
CA LEU A 195 7.03 17.65 6.67
C LEU A 195 8.47 17.38 7.13
N TRP A 196 8.71 16.40 8.02
CA TRP A 196 10.05 15.92 8.33
C TRP A 196 10.74 15.35 7.08
N VAL A 197 10.03 14.53 6.30
CA VAL A 197 10.55 13.96 5.04
C VAL A 197 10.85 15.08 4.04
N TRP A 198 9.92 16.05 3.87
CA TRP A 198 10.15 17.22 3.02
C TRP A 198 11.41 17.98 3.43
N ASN A 199 11.57 18.29 4.72
CA ASN A 199 12.72 19.01 5.24
C ASN A 199 14.03 18.30 4.88
N ARG A 200 14.06 16.98 5.05
CA ARG A 200 15.22 16.18 4.70
C ARG A 200 15.51 16.19 3.21
N MET A 201 14.51 16.05 2.36
CA MET A 201 14.69 16.02 0.89
C MET A 201 15.04 17.41 0.34
N HIS A 202 14.41 18.46 0.85
CA HIS A 202 14.56 19.82 0.37
C HIS A 202 15.95 20.41 0.68
N TYR A 203 16.45 20.23 1.90
CA TYR A 203 17.69 20.86 2.35
C TYR A 203 18.94 20.02 2.09
N ARG A 204 18.82 18.77 1.66
CA ARG A 204 19.97 17.97 1.29
C ARG A 204 20.48 18.33 -0.10
N THR A 205 21.79 18.55 -0.19
CA THR A 205 22.45 18.75 -1.48
C THR A 205 22.86 17.41 -2.05
N TYR A 206 22.15 16.96 -3.06
CA TYR A 206 22.47 15.74 -3.79
C TYR A 206 23.34 16.06 -4.98
N VAL A 207 24.64 15.85 -4.86
CA VAL A 207 25.60 16.07 -5.94
C VAL A 207 25.89 14.77 -6.65
N LYS A 208 25.84 14.77 -7.99
CA LYS A 208 26.31 13.64 -8.78
C LYS A 208 27.79 13.38 -8.44
N LYS A 209 28.14 12.11 -8.23
CA LYS A 209 29.48 11.73 -7.78
C LYS A 209 30.13 10.74 -8.71
N ASP A 210 31.26 11.17 -9.23
CA ASP A 210 32.20 10.32 -9.93
C ASP A 210 33.37 9.91 -9.01
N GLY A 211 33.13 9.91 -7.67
CA GLY A 211 34.16 9.62 -6.68
C GLY A 211 34.37 8.13 -6.42
N THR A 212 35.43 7.83 -5.69
CA THR A 212 35.69 6.46 -5.18
C THR A 212 34.54 6.01 -4.26
N GLN A 213 34.45 4.71 -4.02
CA GLN A 213 33.44 4.18 -3.09
C GLN A 213 33.60 4.77 -1.68
N GLU A 214 34.81 5.06 -1.23
CA GLU A 214 35.06 5.71 0.06
C GLU A 214 34.54 7.13 0.10
N GLU A 215 34.75 7.92 -0.95
CA GLU A 215 34.18 9.27 -1.04
C GLU A 215 32.66 9.24 -1.03
N ARG A 216 32.03 8.26 -1.71
CA ARG A 216 30.57 8.07 -1.68
C ARG A 216 30.04 7.79 -0.28
N ARG A 217 30.81 7.07 0.54
CA ARG A 217 30.42 6.75 1.93
C ARG A 217 30.61 7.88 2.92
N THR A 218 31.29 8.94 2.55
CA THR A 218 31.64 10.04 3.47
C THR A 218 30.86 11.33 3.23
N ARG A 219 30.00 11.38 2.21
CA ARG A 219 29.16 12.56 1.89
C ARG A 219 27.88 12.14 1.15
N PRO A 220 26.81 12.99 1.19
CA PRO A 220 25.55 12.70 0.51
C PRO A 220 25.72 12.38 -0.96
N GLY A 221 24.98 11.37 -1.40
CA GLY A 221 24.97 10.90 -2.77
C GLY A 221 23.97 11.58 -3.68
N ASN A 222 23.99 11.21 -4.96
CA ASN A 222 22.95 11.57 -5.90
C ASN A 222 21.66 10.81 -5.56
N ARG A 223 20.51 11.51 -5.48
CA ARG A 223 19.22 10.95 -5.10
C ARG A 223 18.83 9.75 -5.98
N TYR A 224 18.95 9.87 -7.28
CA TYR A 224 18.58 8.79 -8.20
C TYR A 224 19.50 7.57 -8.09
N GLU A 225 20.77 7.76 -7.84
CA GLU A 225 21.69 6.67 -7.57
C GLU A 225 21.36 5.99 -6.23
N MET A 226 20.94 6.75 -5.21
CA MET A 226 20.49 6.18 -3.94
C MET A 226 19.27 5.27 -4.12
N TRP A 227 18.26 5.73 -4.88
CA TRP A 227 17.06 4.94 -5.13
C TRP A 227 17.29 3.70 -5.98
N ASN A 228 18.39 3.67 -6.73
CA ASN A 228 18.79 2.48 -7.50
C ASN A 228 19.65 1.48 -6.71
N MET A 229 20.00 1.75 -5.46
CA MET A 229 20.67 0.76 -4.62
C MET A 229 19.70 -0.38 -4.28
N TYR A 230 20.16 -1.62 -4.48
CA TYR A 230 19.35 -2.81 -4.19
C TYR A 230 18.79 -2.78 -2.75
N ILE A 231 17.52 -3.06 -2.60
CA ILE A 231 16.73 -3.03 -1.35
C ILE A 231 16.66 -1.64 -0.69
N ALA A 232 17.70 -0.85 -0.67
CA ALA A 232 17.60 0.54 -0.21
C ALA A 232 16.61 1.37 -1.05
N GLY A 233 16.42 0.98 -2.30
CA GLY A 233 15.47 1.58 -3.24
C GLY A 233 14.00 1.18 -3.05
N GLU A 234 13.59 0.61 -1.92
CA GLU A 234 12.17 0.41 -1.58
C GLU A 234 11.51 1.71 -1.12
N VAL A 235 11.43 2.67 -2.02
CA VAL A 235 10.96 4.04 -1.75
C VAL A 235 9.61 4.35 -2.37
N GLY A 236 9.10 3.50 -3.25
CA GLY A 236 7.92 3.78 -4.08
C GLY A 236 6.67 4.14 -3.30
N GLY A 237 6.42 3.50 -2.18
CA GLY A 237 5.27 3.80 -1.34
C GLY A 237 5.32 5.17 -0.65
N MET A 238 6.51 5.76 -0.49
CA MET A 238 6.63 7.12 0.06
C MET A 238 6.00 8.16 -0.86
N GLY A 239 6.25 8.06 -2.17
CA GLY A 239 5.63 8.96 -3.15
C GLY A 239 4.11 8.91 -3.10
N GLU A 240 3.53 7.71 -3.06
CA GLU A 240 2.09 7.52 -2.91
C GLU A 240 1.56 8.17 -1.61
N SER A 241 2.17 7.84 -0.47
CA SER A 241 1.67 8.29 0.83
C SER A 241 1.76 9.80 1.01
N LEU A 242 2.85 10.43 0.56
CA LEU A 242 3.00 11.89 0.62
C LEU A 242 2.02 12.60 -0.31
N ALA A 243 1.75 12.08 -1.50
CA ALA A 243 0.75 12.62 -2.41
C ALA A 243 -0.66 12.52 -1.80
N ARG A 244 -1.06 11.36 -1.26
CA ARG A 244 -2.34 11.21 -0.55
C ARG A 244 -2.46 12.19 0.62
N LEU A 245 -1.41 12.33 1.42
CA LEU A 245 -1.39 13.26 2.54
C LEU A 245 -1.58 14.72 2.07
N SER A 246 -0.96 15.11 0.94
CA SER A 246 -1.12 16.45 0.38
C SER A 246 -2.56 16.80 0.03
N GLU A 247 -3.37 15.81 -0.33
CA GLU A 247 -4.80 16.00 -0.63
C GLU A 247 -5.62 16.26 0.63
N MET A 248 -5.16 15.81 1.80
CA MET A 248 -5.86 15.93 3.08
C MET A 248 -5.47 17.18 3.88
N VAL A 249 -4.39 17.85 3.50
CA VAL A 249 -3.88 19.05 4.18
C VAL A 249 -4.43 20.30 3.52
N SER A 250 -5.02 21.19 4.32
CA SER A 250 -5.69 22.41 3.83
C SER A 250 -4.74 23.60 3.65
N ALA A 251 -3.63 23.68 4.41
CA ALA A 251 -2.68 24.79 4.32
C ALA A 251 -1.89 24.73 3.00
N PRO A 252 -1.99 25.74 2.11
CA PRO A 252 -1.38 25.65 0.76
C PRO A 252 0.12 25.45 0.78
N GLU A 253 0.83 26.06 1.73
CA GLU A 253 2.28 25.93 1.84
C GLU A 253 2.68 24.51 2.27
N GLU A 254 2.01 23.93 3.27
CA GLU A 254 2.25 22.55 3.71
C GLU A 254 1.92 21.55 2.59
N LYS A 255 0.81 21.78 1.88
CA LYS A 255 0.44 20.98 0.71
C LYS A 255 1.52 21.02 -0.36
N ALA A 256 2.04 22.19 -0.70
CA ALA A 256 3.10 22.35 -1.70
C ALA A 256 4.41 21.61 -1.28
N ARG A 257 4.76 21.68 -0.01
CA ARG A 257 5.91 20.97 0.56
C ARG A 257 5.75 19.45 0.47
N LEU A 258 4.56 18.94 0.75
CA LEU A 258 4.26 17.49 0.66
C LEU A 258 4.30 16.99 -0.79
N ILE A 259 3.80 17.78 -1.74
CA ILE A 259 3.89 17.47 -3.18
C ILE A 259 5.37 17.46 -3.62
N GLU A 260 6.17 18.46 -3.23
CA GLU A 260 7.60 18.48 -3.49
C GLU A 260 8.30 17.23 -2.94
N ALA A 261 7.99 16.87 -1.69
CA ALA A 261 8.55 15.67 -1.07
C ALA A 261 8.15 14.40 -1.82
N SER A 262 6.89 14.27 -2.22
CA SER A 262 6.40 13.14 -3.02
C SER A 262 7.20 12.97 -4.32
N ASN A 263 7.43 14.07 -5.03
CA ASN A 263 8.18 14.08 -6.29
C ASN A 263 9.68 13.74 -6.12
N CYS A 264 10.20 13.74 -4.89
CA CYS A 264 11.55 13.29 -4.62
C CYS A 264 11.72 11.76 -4.66
N PHE A 265 10.63 10.99 -4.63
CA PHE A 265 10.63 9.52 -4.63
C PHE A 265 10.32 8.94 -6.01
N ASP A 266 10.93 9.50 -7.04
CA ASP A 266 10.81 9.09 -8.43
C ASP A 266 12.05 8.34 -8.92
N SER A 267 11.96 7.71 -10.10
CA SER A 267 13.08 7.02 -10.76
C SER A 267 13.05 7.28 -12.26
N PRO A 268 13.64 8.37 -12.73
CA PRO A 268 13.65 8.69 -14.15
C PRO A 268 14.16 7.55 -15.05
N ALA A 269 15.19 6.84 -14.62
CA ALA A 269 15.74 5.70 -15.36
C ALA A 269 14.72 4.56 -15.57
N PHE A 270 13.73 4.42 -14.66
CA PHE A 270 12.65 3.44 -14.79
C PHE A 270 11.44 4.04 -15.49
N TYR A 271 11.11 5.30 -15.22
CA TYR A 271 9.90 5.94 -15.72
C TYR A 271 9.98 6.35 -17.19
N GLU A 272 11.12 6.87 -17.65
CA GLU A 272 11.27 7.35 -19.02
C GLU A 272 11.00 6.29 -20.09
N PRO A 273 11.56 5.05 -20.01
CA PRO A 273 11.20 4.01 -20.95
C PRO A 273 9.72 3.67 -20.90
N LEU A 274 9.14 3.53 -19.71
CA LEU A 274 7.72 3.19 -19.51
C LEU A 274 6.80 4.25 -20.09
N SER A 275 7.10 5.54 -19.92
CA SER A 275 6.29 6.63 -20.49
C SER A 275 6.18 6.55 -22.01
N LYS A 276 7.19 5.97 -22.66
CA LYS A 276 7.27 5.73 -24.11
C LYS A 276 6.79 4.33 -24.52
N ASN A 277 6.16 3.59 -23.61
CA ASN A 277 5.74 2.20 -23.79
C ASN A 277 6.89 1.23 -24.16
N ILE A 278 8.09 1.51 -23.66
CA ILE A 278 9.25 0.63 -23.80
C ILE A 278 9.35 -0.25 -22.56
N ASP A 279 9.44 -1.57 -22.78
CA ASP A 279 9.53 -2.57 -21.71
C ASP A 279 10.95 -2.60 -21.12
N ASP A 280 11.11 -1.93 -19.98
CA ASP A 280 12.33 -1.95 -19.16
C ASP A 280 12.06 -2.56 -17.76
N ILE A 281 11.13 -3.51 -17.70
CA ILE A 281 10.66 -4.14 -16.45
C ILE A 281 11.55 -5.30 -16.05
N ARG A 282 12.07 -6.02 -17.00
CA ARG A 282 12.92 -7.19 -16.79
C ARG A 282 14.06 -6.95 -15.81
N ASN A 283 14.35 -7.93 -14.94
CA ASN A 283 15.39 -7.93 -13.92
C ASN A 283 15.25 -6.85 -12.83
N ARG A 284 14.08 -6.24 -12.71
CA ARG A 284 13.75 -5.38 -11.58
C ARG A 284 13.05 -6.20 -10.50
N HIS A 285 13.30 -5.86 -9.25
CA HIS A 285 12.57 -6.47 -8.12
C HIS A 285 11.08 -6.06 -8.18
N ALA A 286 10.19 -7.04 -8.26
CA ALA A 286 8.79 -6.78 -8.56
C ALA A 286 8.12 -5.93 -7.49
N ASN A 287 8.22 -6.35 -6.22
CA ASN A 287 7.55 -5.67 -5.11
C ASN A 287 8.13 -4.28 -4.80
N GLN A 288 9.40 -4.01 -5.12
CA GLN A 288 9.99 -2.67 -4.99
C GLN A 288 9.49 -1.70 -6.05
N HIS A 289 9.28 -2.17 -7.28
CA HIS A 289 8.98 -1.30 -8.43
C HIS A 289 7.48 -1.07 -8.65
N ILE A 290 6.60 -2.02 -8.29
CA ILE A 290 5.15 -1.82 -8.42
C ILE A 290 4.66 -0.63 -7.57
N PRO A 291 5.04 -0.46 -6.29
CA PRO A 291 4.66 0.72 -5.51
C PRO A 291 5.13 2.05 -6.09
N MET A 292 6.29 2.07 -6.77
CA MET A 292 6.77 3.28 -7.47
C MET A 292 5.79 3.72 -8.57
N ILE A 293 5.16 2.77 -9.26
CA ILE A 293 4.16 3.07 -10.30
C ILE A 293 2.86 3.62 -9.70
N ILE A 294 2.46 3.15 -8.52
CA ILE A 294 1.34 3.73 -7.78
C ILE A 294 1.67 5.18 -7.40
N GLY A 295 2.89 5.41 -6.90
CA GLY A 295 3.40 6.75 -6.62
C GLY A 295 3.38 7.67 -7.85
N ALA A 296 3.80 7.17 -9.02
CA ALA A 296 3.73 7.91 -10.27
C ALA A 296 2.29 8.34 -10.61
N LEU A 297 1.31 7.42 -10.50
CA LEU A 297 -0.10 7.76 -10.75
C LEU A 297 -0.62 8.82 -9.78
N ARG A 298 -0.21 8.77 -8.51
CA ARG A 298 -0.56 9.82 -7.53
C ARG A 298 0.12 11.15 -7.82
N SER A 299 1.36 11.15 -8.34
CA SER A 299 2.03 12.37 -8.81
C SER A 299 1.27 13.03 -9.95
N TYR A 300 0.70 12.25 -10.89
CA TYR A 300 -0.18 12.79 -11.92
C TYR A 300 -1.38 13.53 -11.31
N LEU A 301 -2.05 12.96 -10.31
CA LEU A 301 -3.17 13.61 -9.62
C LEU A 301 -2.78 14.94 -8.95
N SER A 302 -1.54 15.02 -8.43
CA SER A 302 -1.07 16.19 -7.70
C SER A 302 -0.58 17.33 -8.61
N ASN A 303 -0.01 17.01 -9.79
CA ASN A 303 0.67 17.98 -10.66
C ASN A 303 0.14 18.06 -12.10
N ASN A 304 -0.81 17.17 -12.47
CA ASN A 304 -1.39 17.06 -13.82
C ASN A 304 -0.35 16.77 -14.94
N ASP A 305 0.85 16.26 -14.60
CA ASP A 305 1.82 15.87 -15.59
C ASP A 305 1.49 14.48 -16.18
N THR A 306 1.04 14.48 -17.42
CA THR A 306 0.64 13.28 -18.16
C THR A 306 1.76 12.27 -18.34
N PHE A 307 3.02 12.66 -18.18
CA PHE A 307 4.16 11.74 -18.13
C PHE A 307 3.91 10.61 -17.11
N TYR A 308 3.51 10.95 -15.89
CA TYR A 308 3.28 9.98 -14.83
C TYR A 308 2.06 9.08 -15.08
N TYR A 309 1.02 9.61 -15.73
CA TYR A 309 -0.10 8.78 -16.18
C TYR A 309 0.36 7.73 -17.21
N HIS A 310 1.12 8.14 -18.21
CA HIS A 310 1.67 7.24 -19.23
C HIS A 310 2.57 6.17 -18.62
N VAL A 311 3.41 6.52 -17.65
CA VAL A 311 4.24 5.57 -16.90
C VAL A 311 3.35 4.47 -16.30
N SER A 312 2.31 4.85 -15.58
CA SER A 312 1.45 3.93 -14.83
C SER A 312 0.57 3.08 -15.75
N HIS A 313 -0.05 3.69 -16.74
CA HIS A 313 -0.91 3.01 -17.70
C HIS A 313 -0.11 2.01 -18.57
N ASN A 314 1.04 2.42 -19.09
CA ASN A 314 1.87 1.55 -19.92
C ASN A 314 2.46 0.40 -19.10
N PHE A 315 2.93 0.66 -17.88
CA PHE A 315 3.37 -0.41 -16.98
C PHE A 315 2.28 -1.46 -16.77
N TRP A 316 1.06 -1.03 -16.45
CA TRP A 316 -0.06 -1.95 -16.23
C TRP A 316 -0.33 -2.81 -17.48
N ASN A 317 -0.37 -2.21 -18.67
CA ASN A 317 -0.56 -2.95 -19.93
C ASN A 317 0.57 -3.95 -20.21
N LEU A 318 1.83 -3.58 -19.94
CA LEU A 318 2.98 -4.48 -20.09
C LEU A 318 2.88 -5.67 -19.13
N ILE A 319 2.50 -5.43 -17.87
CA ILE A 319 2.27 -6.49 -16.89
C ILE A 319 1.18 -7.44 -17.37
N GLN A 320 0.03 -6.92 -17.81
CA GLN A 320 -1.09 -7.74 -18.27
C GLN A 320 -0.72 -8.64 -19.46
N GLY A 321 0.03 -8.10 -20.40
CA GLY A 321 0.37 -8.81 -21.63
C GLY A 321 1.57 -9.74 -21.53
N ARG A 322 2.49 -9.54 -20.57
CA ARG A 322 3.83 -10.14 -20.64
C ARG A 322 4.34 -10.83 -19.39
N TYR A 323 3.86 -10.43 -18.17
CA TYR A 323 4.50 -10.83 -16.92
C TYR A 323 3.60 -11.55 -15.92
N ARG A 324 2.27 -11.43 -16.05
CA ARG A 324 1.35 -12.02 -15.08
C ARG A 324 1.18 -13.52 -15.25
N TYR A 325 0.99 -14.19 -14.14
CA TYR A 325 0.51 -15.58 -14.08
C TYR A 325 -1.01 -15.64 -14.26
N SER A 326 -1.53 -16.85 -14.45
CA SER A 326 -2.97 -17.07 -14.60
C SER A 326 -3.80 -16.64 -13.38
N THR A 327 -3.21 -16.69 -12.19
CA THR A 327 -3.81 -16.21 -10.94
C THR A 327 -3.87 -14.69 -10.83
N GLY A 328 -3.11 -13.96 -11.65
CA GLY A 328 -3.04 -12.52 -11.65
C GLY A 328 -1.76 -11.93 -11.05
N GLY A 329 -1.01 -12.67 -10.24
CA GLY A 329 0.24 -12.20 -9.66
C GLY A 329 1.43 -12.25 -10.62
N VAL A 330 2.60 -11.83 -10.15
CA VAL A 330 3.84 -11.71 -10.92
C VAL A 330 5.07 -12.10 -10.10
N GLY A 331 6.20 -12.24 -10.77
CA GLY A 331 7.52 -12.42 -10.18
C GLY A 331 7.94 -13.89 -10.08
N ASN A 332 9.26 -14.09 -10.12
CA ASN A 332 9.93 -15.35 -9.86
C ASN A 332 11.26 -15.04 -9.17
N GLY A 333 11.47 -15.55 -7.93
CA GLY A 333 12.57 -15.14 -7.07
C GLY A 333 12.51 -13.63 -6.81
N GLU A 334 11.30 -13.11 -6.53
CA GLU A 334 10.99 -11.70 -6.29
C GLU A 334 11.28 -10.74 -7.46
N MET A 335 11.75 -11.25 -8.60
CA MET A 335 12.17 -10.45 -9.76
C MET A 335 11.19 -10.61 -10.92
N PHE A 336 10.99 -9.54 -11.69
CA PHE A 336 10.48 -9.69 -13.04
C PHE A 336 11.52 -10.40 -13.89
N ARG A 337 11.15 -11.56 -14.45
CA ARG A 337 12.04 -12.33 -15.33
C ARG A 337 11.82 -11.93 -16.79
N GLN A 338 12.20 -12.79 -17.73
CA GLN A 338 11.95 -12.54 -19.15
C GLN A 338 10.44 -12.46 -19.43
N PRO A 339 10.00 -11.54 -20.29
CA PRO A 339 8.62 -11.52 -20.76
C PRO A 339 8.21 -12.89 -21.36
N TYR A 340 6.97 -13.28 -21.14
CA TYR A 340 6.37 -14.53 -21.68
C TYR A 340 6.99 -15.84 -21.17
N THR A 341 7.70 -15.82 -20.03
CA THR A 341 8.36 -17.03 -19.47
C THR A 341 7.61 -17.65 -18.28
N GLN A 342 6.37 -17.23 -18.02
CA GLN A 342 5.59 -17.71 -16.87
C GLN A 342 5.38 -19.22 -16.89
N ILE A 343 5.13 -19.81 -18.08
CA ILE A 343 4.96 -21.26 -18.25
C ILE A 343 6.24 -21.99 -17.83
N VAL A 344 7.40 -21.46 -18.21
CA VAL A 344 8.69 -22.05 -17.81
C VAL A 344 8.85 -21.97 -16.30
N SER A 345 8.56 -20.82 -15.69
CA SER A 345 8.62 -20.65 -14.24
C SER A 345 7.68 -21.61 -13.50
N MET A 346 6.47 -21.84 -14.01
CA MET A 346 5.50 -22.79 -13.46
C MET A 346 5.98 -24.25 -13.62
N ALA A 347 6.53 -24.60 -14.78
CA ALA A 347 7.05 -25.93 -15.05
C ALA A 347 8.27 -26.27 -14.17
N MET A 348 9.10 -25.27 -13.90
CA MET A 348 10.26 -25.38 -13.01
C MET A 348 9.88 -25.17 -11.53
N ASN A 349 8.60 -24.99 -11.23
CA ASN A 349 8.09 -24.68 -9.88
C ASN A 349 8.76 -23.46 -9.23
N GLY A 350 9.13 -22.47 -10.04
CA GLY A 350 9.83 -21.26 -9.58
C GLY A 350 11.26 -21.49 -9.10
N VAL A 351 11.83 -22.66 -9.32
CA VAL A 351 13.20 -22.97 -8.91
C VAL A 351 14.19 -22.25 -9.81
N SER A 352 15.03 -21.42 -9.25
CA SER A 352 16.25 -20.96 -9.90
C SER A 352 17.33 -22.05 -9.81
N GLU A 353 18.33 -21.97 -10.68
CA GLU A 353 19.42 -22.94 -10.74
C GLU A 353 20.07 -23.12 -9.34
N GLY A 354 19.99 -24.31 -8.78
CA GLY A 354 20.57 -24.65 -7.47
C GLY A 354 19.62 -24.58 -6.26
N GLU A 355 18.34 -24.22 -6.43
CA GLU A 355 17.36 -24.20 -5.34
C GLU A 355 16.49 -25.48 -5.28
N SER A 356 15.98 -25.78 -4.09
CA SER A 356 15.13 -26.95 -3.87
C SER A 356 13.73 -26.78 -4.47
N HIS A 357 13.21 -27.80 -5.14
CA HIS A 357 11.85 -27.85 -5.67
C HIS A 357 10.74 -27.76 -4.61
N SER A 358 11.10 -27.85 -3.33
CA SER A 358 10.14 -27.78 -2.22
C SER A 358 9.79 -26.36 -1.78
N ASN A 359 10.47 -25.34 -2.29
CA ASN A 359 10.24 -23.94 -1.90
C ASN A 359 10.12 -23.04 -3.14
N PRO A 360 8.97 -23.02 -3.80
CA PRO A 360 8.77 -22.22 -4.99
C PRO A 360 8.76 -20.72 -4.65
N HIS A 361 9.57 -19.94 -5.35
CA HIS A 361 9.71 -18.49 -5.17
C HIS A 361 9.00 -17.68 -6.26
N ILE A 362 7.79 -18.09 -6.64
CA ILE A 362 7.02 -17.40 -7.67
C ILE A 362 5.77 -16.74 -7.09
N ASN A 363 5.36 -15.63 -7.74
CA ASN A 363 4.03 -15.07 -7.56
C ASN A 363 3.80 -14.51 -6.15
N GLU A 364 4.66 -13.59 -5.74
CA GLU A 364 4.60 -12.96 -4.41
C GLU A 364 3.27 -12.26 -4.14
N THR A 365 2.66 -12.51 -2.99
CA THR A 365 1.34 -11.98 -2.63
C THR A 365 1.33 -10.45 -2.49
N CYS A 366 2.44 -9.82 -2.02
CA CYS A 366 2.57 -8.37 -1.99
C CYS A 366 2.51 -7.73 -3.38
N CYS A 367 3.05 -8.41 -4.41
CA CYS A 367 2.96 -7.92 -5.78
C CYS A 367 1.49 -7.86 -6.26
N ALA A 368 0.70 -8.89 -5.94
CA ALA A 368 -0.73 -8.90 -6.25
C ALA A 368 -1.48 -7.79 -5.50
N TYR A 369 -1.21 -7.60 -4.21
CA TYR A 369 -1.76 -6.50 -3.42
C TYR A 369 -1.52 -5.13 -4.07
N ASN A 370 -0.26 -4.83 -4.44
CA ASN A 370 0.10 -3.56 -5.06
C ASN A 370 -0.49 -3.40 -6.47
N LEU A 371 -0.56 -4.47 -7.26
CA LEU A 371 -1.18 -4.44 -8.58
C LEU A 371 -2.69 -4.20 -8.50
N LEU A 372 -3.39 -4.71 -7.47
CA LEU A 372 -4.80 -4.40 -7.24
C LEU A 372 -5.01 -2.93 -6.87
N LYS A 373 -4.15 -2.35 -6.03
CA LYS A 373 -4.17 -0.90 -5.74
C LYS A 373 -4.04 -0.09 -7.03
N LEU A 374 -3.01 -0.36 -7.84
CA LEU A 374 -2.78 0.32 -9.11
C LEU A 374 -3.98 0.15 -10.07
N THR A 375 -4.53 -1.05 -10.16
CA THR A 375 -5.66 -1.35 -11.04
C THR A 375 -6.91 -0.57 -10.65
N LYS A 376 -7.23 -0.53 -9.35
CA LYS A 376 -8.35 0.24 -8.82
C LYS A 376 -8.21 1.73 -9.15
N ASP A 377 -7.01 2.28 -8.91
CA ASP A 377 -6.75 3.69 -9.18
C ASP A 377 -6.82 4.01 -10.69
N LEU A 378 -6.26 3.16 -11.56
CA LEU A 378 -6.38 3.32 -13.03
C LEU A 378 -7.83 3.21 -13.51
N ASN A 379 -8.64 2.34 -12.91
CA ASN A 379 -10.06 2.23 -13.23
C ASN A 379 -10.83 3.55 -13.01
N CYS A 380 -10.42 4.37 -12.03
CA CYS A 380 -11.05 5.67 -11.79
C CYS A 380 -10.88 6.65 -12.97
N PHE A 381 -9.83 6.50 -13.78
CA PHE A 381 -9.61 7.34 -14.96
C PHE A 381 -10.39 6.86 -16.20
N ASN A 382 -10.64 5.56 -16.30
CA ASN A 382 -11.41 4.99 -17.40
C ASN A 382 -12.28 3.83 -16.90
N PRO A 383 -13.36 4.10 -16.17
CA PRO A 383 -14.19 3.07 -15.55
C PRO A 383 -14.99 2.24 -16.57
N ASP A 384 -15.04 2.64 -17.84
CA ASP A 384 -15.66 1.89 -18.93
C ASP A 384 -14.74 0.81 -19.55
N ASP A 385 -13.45 0.83 -19.21
CA ASP A 385 -12.54 -0.25 -19.62
C ASP A 385 -12.62 -1.43 -18.63
N ALA A 386 -13.50 -2.37 -18.94
CA ALA A 386 -13.77 -3.53 -18.09
C ALA A 386 -12.52 -4.42 -17.85
N ARG A 387 -11.44 -4.28 -18.65
CA ARG A 387 -10.19 -5.04 -18.45
C ARG A 387 -9.58 -4.82 -17.07
N TYR A 388 -9.70 -3.61 -16.52
CA TYR A 388 -9.22 -3.33 -15.16
C TYR A 388 -9.93 -4.21 -14.15
N MET A 389 -11.25 -4.23 -14.18
CA MET A 389 -12.02 -4.95 -13.18
C MET A 389 -12.09 -6.46 -13.44
N ASP A 390 -11.90 -6.92 -14.68
CA ASP A 390 -11.68 -8.34 -14.99
C ASP A 390 -10.35 -8.85 -14.41
N TYR A 391 -9.28 -8.04 -14.50
CA TYR A 391 -8.02 -8.36 -13.84
C TYR A 391 -8.15 -8.32 -12.31
N TYR A 392 -8.83 -7.30 -11.78
CA TYR A 392 -9.04 -7.15 -10.34
C TYR A 392 -9.78 -8.37 -9.77
N GLU A 393 -10.91 -8.74 -10.36
CA GLU A 393 -11.70 -9.91 -9.94
C GLU A 393 -10.86 -11.20 -9.96
N ARG A 394 -10.19 -11.46 -11.08
CA ARG A 394 -9.33 -12.64 -11.23
C ARG A 394 -8.28 -12.72 -10.13
N THR A 395 -7.59 -11.62 -9.88
CA THR A 395 -6.50 -11.58 -8.91
C THR A 395 -7.02 -11.65 -7.49
N LEU A 396 -8.13 -10.96 -7.20
CA LEU A 396 -8.78 -11.03 -5.89
C LEU A 396 -9.14 -12.48 -5.52
N TYR A 397 -9.82 -13.20 -6.42
CA TYR A 397 -10.27 -14.55 -6.13
C TYR A 397 -9.16 -15.59 -6.15
N ASN A 398 -8.32 -15.56 -7.18
CA ASN A 398 -7.36 -16.64 -7.41
C ASN A 398 -6.02 -16.43 -6.71
N GLN A 399 -5.66 -15.20 -6.39
CA GLN A 399 -4.40 -14.88 -5.70
C GLN A 399 -4.63 -14.43 -4.26
N ILE A 400 -5.39 -13.36 -4.04
CA ILE A 400 -5.55 -12.77 -2.70
C ILE A 400 -6.33 -13.71 -1.77
N ILE A 401 -7.54 -14.10 -2.13
CA ILE A 401 -8.33 -15.03 -1.30
C ILE A 401 -7.64 -16.39 -1.26
N GLY A 402 -7.10 -16.84 -2.37
CA GLY A 402 -6.35 -18.09 -2.44
C GLY A 402 -5.05 -18.11 -1.62
N SER A 403 -4.53 -16.95 -1.21
CA SER A 403 -3.36 -16.87 -0.32
C SER A 403 -3.67 -17.07 1.15
N LEU A 404 -4.95 -17.05 1.55
CA LEU A 404 -5.39 -17.28 2.92
C LEU A 404 -5.60 -18.78 3.16
N HIS A 405 -5.12 -19.27 4.29
CA HIS A 405 -5.38 -20.66 4.71
C HIS A 405 -6.90 -20.83 4.99
N PRO A 406 -7.51 -21.93 4.53
CA PRO A 406 -8.97 -22.10 4.63
C PRO A 406 -9.49 -22.25 6.07
N GLU A 407 -8.68 -22.69 7.03
CA GLU A 407 -9.10 -23.00 8.39
C GLU A 407 -8.51 -22.07 9.45
N HIS A 408 -7.33 -21.49 9.18
CA HIS A 408 -6.58 -20.67 10.13
C HIS A 408 -6.17 -19.35 9.51
N TYR A 409 -5.92 -18.32 10.33
CA TYR A 409 -5.32 -17.11 9.84
C TYR A 409 -3.82 -17.33 9.61
N GLN A 410 -3.50 -17.70 8.40
CA GLN A 410 -2.13 -17.79 7.87
C GLN A 410 -2.18 -17.42 6.39
N THR A 411 -1.21 -16.67 5.92
CA THR A 411 -1.10 -16.33 4.51
C THR A 411 0.16 -16.90 3.90
N THR A 412 0.18 -17.07 2.58
CA THR A 412 1.40 -17.48 1.89
C THR A 412 2.16 -16.28 1.36
N TYR A 413 3.48 -16.27 1.53
CA TYR A 413 4.37 -15.27 0.96
C TYR A 413 4.45 -15.45 -0.56
N GLN A 414 4.92 -16.61 -0.99
CA GLN A 414 4.99 -17.01 -2.40
C GLN A 414 3.79 -17.90 -2.72
N TYR A 415 3.03 -17.52 -3.74
CA TYR A 415 1.86 -18.26 -4.16
C TYR A 415 2.24 -19.27 -5.24
N ALA A 416 2.65 -20.44 -4.84
CA ALA A 416 3.09 -21.48 -5.75
C ALA A 416 1.99 -21.88 -6.74
N VAL A 417 2.32 -21.89 -8.02
CA VAL A 417 1.50 -22.42 -9.11
C VAL A 417 2.37 -23.27 -10.01
N GLY A 418 1.84 -24.39 -10.49
CA GLY A 418 2.56 -25.31 -11.37
C GLY A 418 2.54 -26.74 -10.88
N LEU A 419 3.37 -27.58 -11.49
CA LEU A 419 3.43 -29.01 -11.20
C LEU A 419 3.96 -29.24 -9.78
N ASN A 420 3.22 -30.03 -8.99
CA ASN A 420 3.56 -30.35 -7.58
C ASN A 420 3.69 -29.10 -6.67
N ALA A 421 3.14 -27.96 -7.08
CA ALA A 421 3.18 -26.77 -6.28
C ALA A 421 2.35 -26.93 -4.99
N SER A 422 2.89 -26.47 -3.87
CA SER A 422 2.19 -26.35 -2.59
C SER A 422 2.36 -24.95 -2.02
N LYS A 423 1.39 -24.49 -1.22
CA LYS A 423 1.48 -23.20 -0.58
C LYS A 423 2.23 -23.31 0.75
N PRO A 424 3.36 -22.63 0.92
CA PRO A 424 4.04 -22.56 2.21
C PRO A 424 3.25 -21.59 3.11
N TRP A 425 2.45 -22.13 4.02
CA TRP A 425 1.71 -21.36 4.99
C TRP A 425 2.62 -20.82 6.09
N GLY A 426 2.33 -19.63 6.54
CA GLY A 426 3.05 -18.89 7.56
C GLY A 426 2.41 -17.50 7.70
N ASN A 427 3.14 -16.46 8.05
CA ASN A 427 2.67 -15.08 8.09
C ASN A 427 1.39 -14.93 8.94
N GLU A 428 1.46 -15.28 10.20
CA GLU A 428 0.33 -15.28 11.13
C GLU A 428 -0.01 -13.89 11.68
N THR A 429 0.91 -12.94 11.55
CA THR A 429 0.80 -11.59 12.10
C THR A 429 1.30 -10.54 11.11
N PRO A 430 0.91 -9.26 11.26
CA PRO A 430 1.39 -8.18 10.38
C PRO A 430 2.92 -8.02 10.36
N GLN A 431 3.59 -8.33 11.47
CA GLN A 431 5.03 -8.20 11.60
C GLN A 431 5.82 -9.42 11.14
N SER A 432 5.18 -10.53 10.80
CA SER A 432 5.90 -11.76 10.42
C SER A 432 6.75 -11.57 9.17
N THR A 433 6.20 -10.97 8.11
CA THR A 433 6.90 -10.58 6.87
C THR A 433 6.15 -9.44 6.18
N CYS A 434 6.65 -8.94 5.02
CA CYS A 434 5.89 -7.99 4.18
C CYS A 434 4.53 -8.56 3.76
N CYS A 435 4.45 -9.84 3.41
CA CYS A 435 3.20 -10.51 3.02
C CYS A 435 2.29 -10.81 4.22
N GLY A 436 2.82 -10.91 5.43
CA GLY A 436 2.02 -10.88 6.67
C GLY A 436 1.34 -9.53 6.85
N GLY A 437 2.08 -8.45 6.59
CA GLY A 437 1.55 -7.08 6.60
C GLY A 437 0.45 -6.87 5.56
N THR A 438 0.72 -7.08 4.28
CA THR A 438 -0.30 -6.92 3.23
C THR A 438 -1.46 -7.90 3.37
N GLY A 439 -1.22 -9.10 3.90
CA GLY A 439 -2.25 -10.09 4.23
C GLY A 439 -3.25 -9.55 5.25
N SER A 440 -2.79 -8.86 6.30
CA SER A 440 -3.66 -8.26 7.30
C SER A 440 -4.62 -7.22 6.71
N GLU A 441 -4.20 -6.49 5.69
CA GLU A 441 -5.05 -5.52 4.97
C GLU A 441 -5.96 -6.18 3.94
N ASN A 442 -5.44 -7.15 3.16
CA ASN A 442 -6.15 -7.79 2.07
C ASN A 442 -7.50 -8.37 2.50
N HIS A 443 -7.53 -9.01 3.67
CA HIS A 443 -8.67 -9.81 4.11
C HIS A 443 -9.75 -9.02 4.86
N VAL A 444 -9.65 -7.69 4.89
CA VAL A 444 -10.66 -6.77 5.45
C VAL A 444 -11.16 -5.72 4.46
N LYS A 445 -10.78 -5.83 3.17
CA LYS A 445 -11.14 -4.84 2.15
C LYS A 445 -11.62 -5.43 0.82
N TYR A 446 -12.12 -6.65 0.81
CA TYR A 446 -12.59 -7.31 -0.42
C TYR A 446 -13.60 -6.47 -1.21
N GLN A 447 -14.43 -5.72 -0.50
CA GLN A 447 -15.50 -4.89 -1.08
C GLN A 447 -15.02 -3.54 -1.65
N GLU A 448 -13.77 -3.13 -1.46
CA GLU A 448 -13.30 -1.77 -1.76
C GLU A 448 -13.44 -1.34 -3.25
N ALA A 449 -13.52 -2.30 -4.17
CA ALA A 449 -13.65 -2.07 -5.60
C ALA A 449 -14.96 -2.63 -6.18
N THR A 450 -15.99 -2.82 -5.33
CA THR A 450 -17.29 -3.32 -5.78
C THR A 450 -18.05 -2.28 -6.60
N TYR A 451 -17.95 -1.01 -6.20
CA TYR A 451 -18.66 0.08 -6.83
C TYR A 451 -17.71 1.24 -7.15
N PHE A 452 -17.99 1.89 -8.29
CA PHE A 452 -17.42 3.18 -8.64
C PHE A 452 -18.55 4.13 -8.98
N VAL A 453 -18.39 5.41 -8.66
CA VAL A 453 -19.41 6.42 -8.86
C VAL A 453 -18.85 7.67 -9.53
N SER A 454 -19.67 8.31 -10.32
CA SER A 454 -19.52 9.69 -10.73
C SER A 454 -20.87 10.40 -10.51
N ASP A 455 -20.96 11.69 -10.83
CA ASP A 455 -22.15 12.51 -10.56
C ASP A 455 -23.49 11.85 -10.92
N ASN A 456 -23.54 11.13 -12.05
CA ASN A 456 -24.77 10.56 -12.58
C ASN A 456 -24.65 9.09 -13.02
N THR A 457 -23.61 8.39 -12.59
CA THR A 457 -23.39 7.00 -13.00
C THR A 457 -22.86 6.17 -11.83
N LEU A 458 -23.44 4.99 -11.66
CA LEU A 458 -22.96 3.93 -10.78
C LEU A 458 -22.42 2.79 -11.64
N TRP A 459 -21.14 2.42 -11.45
CA TRP A 459 -20.58 1.17 -12.00
C TRP A 459 -20.62 0.10 -10.92
N VAL A 460 -21.24 -1.03 -11.23
CA VAL A 460 -21.20 -2.25 -10.43
C VAL A 460 -20.10 -3.13 -11.01
N ALA A 461 -18.94 -3.11 -10.37
CA ALA A 461 -17.72 -3.71 -10.90
C ALA A 461 -17.49 -5.15 -10.41
N LEU A 462 -17.94 -5.48 -9.20
CA LEU A 462 -17.86 -6.82 -8.63
C LEU A 462 -19.24 -7.27 -8.13
N TYR A 463 -19.49 -8.58 -8.19
CA TYR A 463 -20.72 -9.20 -7.69
C TYR A 463 -20.44 -9.94 -6.39
N MET A 464 -20.69 -9.28 -5.27
CA MET A 464 -20.54 -9.84 -3.94
C MET A 464 -21.56 -9.24 -2.96
N PRO A 465 -21.95 -9.95 -1.89
CA PRO A 465 -22.93 -9.43 -0.92
C PRO A 465 -22.37 -8.16 -0.26
N THR A 466 -23.01 -7.02 -0.53
CA THR A 466 -22.59 -5.70 -0.03
C THR A 466 -23.76 -4.75 0.12
N THR A 467 -23.58 -3.74 0.96
CA THR A 467 -24.48 -2.58 1.03
C THR A 467 -23.70 -1.33 0.65
N LEU A 468 -24.23 -0.57 -0.32
CA LEU A 468 -23.71 0.72 -0.73
C LEU A 468 -24.58 1.83 -0.13
N HIS A 469 -23.98 2.66 0.70
CA HIS A 469 -24.56 3.94 1.13
C HIS A 469 -23.95 5.05 0.27
N TRP A 470 -24.69 5.52 -0.73
CA TRP A 470 -24.25 6.62 -1.59
C TRP A 470 -24.79 7.94 -1.01
N GLU A 471 -23.98 8.53 -0.13
CA GLU A 471 -24.40 9.68 0.68
C GLU A 471 -24.76 10.90 -0.16
N GLU A 472 -23.98 11.22 -1.22
CA GLU A 472 -24.22 12.37 -2.10
C GLU A 472 -25.55 12.27 -2.87
N LYS A 473 -26.06 11.06 -3.04
CA LYS A 473 -27.37 10.81 -3.67
C LYS A 473 -28.47 10.48 -2.67
N ASN A 474 -28.13 10.36 -1.38
CA ASN A 474 -29.06 9.94 -0.33
C ASN A 474 -29.85 8.67 -0.69
N ILE A 475 -29.13 7.66 -1.20
CA ILE A 475 -29.71 6.38 -1.61
C ILE A 475 -28.87 5.23 -1.06
N THR A 476 -29.55 4.15 -0.67
CA THR A 476 -28.91 2.91 -0.23
C THR A 476 -29.29 1.76 -1.17
N LEU A 477 -28.29 1.03 -1.63
CA LEU A 477 -28.46 -0.18 -2.44
C LEU A 477 -27.87 -1.38 -1.70
N GLN A 478 -28.56 -2.51 -1.77
CA GLN A 478 -28.09 -3.79 -1.25
C GLN A 478 -27.89 -4.76 -2.42
N GLN A 479 -26.71 -5.33 -2.51
CA GLN A 479 -26.39 -6.40 -3.44
C GLN A 479 -26.38 -7.74 -2.71
N GLU A 480 -27.12 -8.70 -3.22
CA GLU A 480 -27.19 -10.07 -2.73
C GLU A 480 -26.77 -11.05 -3.83
N CYS A 481 -25.96 -12.02 -3.47
CA CYS A 481 -25.58 -13.13 -4.32
C CYS A 481 -25.04 -14.29 -3.47
N LEU A 482 -25.08 -15.50 -4.00
CA LEU A 482 -24.32 -16.62 -3.44
C LEU A 482 -22.92 -16.56 -4.05
N TRP A 483 -21.98 -16.07 -3.29
CA TRP A 483 -20.62 -15.83 -3.78
C TRP A 483 -19.74 -17.11 -3.74
N PRO A 484 -18.97 -17.40 -4.81
CA PRO A 484 -18.99 -16.82 -6.16
C PRO A 484 -20.19 -17.34 -6.97
N ALA A 485 -21.01 -16.44 -7.49
CA ALA A 485 -22.29 -16.81 -8.12
C ALA A 485 -22.37 -16.39 -9.57
N LYS A 486 -23.21 -17.12 -10.32
CA LYS A 486 -23.63 -16.76 -11.68
C LYS A 486 -24.84 -15.81 -11.69
N SER A 487 -25.28 -15.33 -10.53
CA SER A 487 -26.41 -14.41 -10.42
C SER A 487 -26.22 -13.43 -9.27
N SER A 488 -26.74 -12.24 -9.44
CA SER A 488 -26.76 -11.19 -8.40
C SER A 488 -28.05 -10.41 -8.47
N THR A 489 -28.51 -9.94 -7.30
CA THR A 489 -29.68 -9.06 -7.19
C THR A 489 -29.24 -7.77 -6.50
N ILE A 490 -29.57 -6.62 -7.10
CA ILE A 490 -29.32 -5.31 -6.52
C ILE A 490 -30.66 -4.66 -6.24
N LYS A 491 -30.93 -4.33 -4.98
CA LYS A 491 -32.17 -3.72 -4.52
C LYS A 491 -31.89 -2.33 -3.96
N VAL A 492 -32.73 -1.35 -4.31
CA VAL A 492 -32.80 -0.07 -3.61
C VAL A 492 -33.56 -0.28 -2.30
N THR A 493 -32.87 -0.12 -1.16
CA THR A 493 -33.43 -0.37 0.17
C THR A 493 -33.86 0.88 0.90
N ALA A 494 -33.34 2.06 0.49
CA ALA A 494 -33.76 3.35 1.01
C ALA A 494 -33.42 4.49 0.04
N GLY A 495 -34.23 5.53 0.05
CA GLY A 495 -34.01 6.75 -0.71
C GLY A 495 -34.45 6.67 -2.17
N GLU A 496 -34.27 7.80 -2.86
CA GLU A 496 -34.52 7.91 -4.30
C GLU A 496 -33.48 8.82 -4.96
N ALA A 497 -33.03 8.49 -6.18
CA ALA A 497 -32.05 9.26 -6.90
C ALA A 497 -32.08 8.99 -8.40
N ARG A 498 -31.57 9.95 -9.19
CA ARG A 498 -31.50 9.84 -10.65
C ARG A 498 -30.07 9.57 -11.09
N PHE A 499 -29.82 8.40 -11.71
CA PHE A 499 -28.51 8.00 -12.26
C PHE A 499 -28.62 6.86 -13.27
N ALA A 500 -27.57 6.65 -14.06
CA ALA A 500 -27.38 5.46 -14.90
C ALA A 500 -26.67 4.37 -14.09
N MET A 501 -26.99 3.11 -14.33
CA MET A 501 -26.28 1.98 -13.75
C MET A 501 -25.57 1.18 -14.83
N LYS A 502 -24.27 0.96 -14.67
CA LYS A 502 -23.44 0.14 -15.56
C LYS A 502 -23.03 -1.13 -14.83
N LEU A 503 -23.41 -2.26 -15.38
CA LEU A 503 -23.20 -3.60 -14.83
C LEU A 503 -22.06 -4.26 -15.59
N ARG A 504 -20.95 -4.60 -14.92
CA ARG A 504 -19.84 -5.26 -15.59
C ARG A 504 -20.25 -6.63 -16.11
N VAL A 505 -19.97 -6.88 -17.39
CA VAL A 505 -20.06 -8.19 -18.00
C VAL A 505 -18.70 -8.85 -17.91
N PRO A 506 -18.48 -9.81 -16.98
CA PRO A 506 -17.18 -10.43 -16.80
C PRO A 506 -16.66 -11.10 -18.07
N TYR A 507 -15.33 -11.15 -18.23
CA TYR A 507 -14.72 -11.82 -19.40
C TYR A 507 -15.12 -13.30 -19.53
N TRP A 508 -15.48 -13.95 -18.45
CA TRP A 508 -15.88 -15.36 -18.41
C TRP A 508 -17.38 -15.58 -18.67
N ALA A 509 -18.21 -14.53 -18.72
CA ALA A 509 -19.64 -14.62 -18.98
C ALA A 509 -19.91 -14.82 -20.49
N THR A 510 -19.43 -15.93 -21.03
CA THR A 510 -19.52 -16.27 -22.48
C THR A 510 -20.84 -16.91 -22.87
N ASP A 511 -21.56 -17.51 -21.92
CA ASP A 511 -22.80 -18.26 -22.17
C ASP A 511 -24.05 -17.39 -22.13
N GLY A 512 -23.91 -16.13 -21.71
CA GLY A 512 -25.01 -15.16 -21.69
C GLY A 512 -24.85 -14.15 -20.55
N PHE A 513 -25.58 -13.04 -20.65
CA PHE A 513 -25.72 -12.03 -19.61
C PHE A 513 -27.12 -11.40 -19.73
N ASP A 514 -27.99 -11.72 -18.79
CA ASP A 514 -29.36 -11.22 -18.77
C ASP A 514 -29.58 -10.27 -17.61
N VAL A 515 -30.34 -9.19 -17.88
CA VAL A 515 -30.68 -8.18 -16.87
C VAL A 515 -32.18 -7.99 -16.85
N LYS A 516 -32.78 -8.13 -15.68
CA LYS A 516 -34.18 -7.78 -15.43
C LYS A 516 -34.26 -6.58 -14.48
N LEU A 517 -35.17 -5.69 -14.80
CA LEU A 517 -35.52 -4.56 -13.96
C LEU A 517 -36.98 -4.72 -13.50
N ASN A 518 -37.18 -4.90 -12.19
CA ASN A 518 -38.49 -5.16 -11.59
C ASN A 518 -39.22 -6.36 -12.27
N GLY A 519 -38.46 -7.43 -12.53
CA GLY A 519 -38.96 -8.65 -13.17
C GLY A 519 -39.10 -8.59 -14.68
N ILE A 520 -38.87 -7.45 -15.32
CA ILE A 520 -38.99 -7.25 -16.77
C ILE A 520 -37.58 -7.30 -17.39
N SER A 521 -37.36 -8.23 -18.34
CA SER A 521 -36.09 -8.27 -19.08
C SER A 521 -35.88 -6.99 -19.87
N ILE A 522 -34.71 -6.41 -19.73
CA ILE A 522 -34.30 -5.23 -20.51
C ILE A 522 -33.32 -5.65 -21.58
N ALA A 523 -33.54 -5.15 -22.81
CA ALA A 523 -32.60 -5.39 -23.88
C ALA A 523 -31.29 -4.67 -23.60
N THR A 524 -30.27 -5.41 -23.22
CA THR A 524 -28.92 -4.90 -23.07
C THR A 524 -28.04 -5.53 -24.15
N HIS A 525 -27.31 -4.71 -24.89
CA HIS A 525 -26.19 -5.21 -25.66
C HIS A 525 -25.04 -5.49 -24.71
N TYR A 526 -24.58 -6.72 -24.69
CA TYR A 526 -23.41 -7.09 -23.88
C TYR A 526 -22.38 -7.85 -24.70
N GLN A 527 -21.15 -7.71 -24.32
CA GLN A 527 -20.06 -8.59 -24.72
C GLN A 527 -19.24 -8.90 -23.47
N PRO A 528 -18.65 -10.09 -23.34
CA PRO A 528 -17.67 -10.35 -22.29
C PRO A 528 -16.59 -9.25 -22.26
N CYS A 529 -16.14 -8.88 -21.08
CA CYS A 529 -15.21 -7.77 -20.87
C CYS A 529 -15.78 -6.40 -21.30
N SER A 530 -17.02 -6.08 -20.91
CA SER A 530 -17.70 -4.81 -21.18
C SER A 530 -18.63 -4.41 -20.03
N TYR A 531 -19.47 -3.42 -20.27
CA TYR A 531 -20.55 -3.02 -19.35
C TYR A 531 -21.91 -3.03 -20.06
N ALA A 532 -22.89 -3.71 -19.44
CA ALA A 532 -24.30 -3.56 -19.79
C ALA A 532 -24.85 -2.30 -19.12
N VAL A 533 -25.56 -1.47 -19.87
CA VAL A 533 -25.99 -0.14 -19.41
C VAL A 533 -27.50 -0.10 -19.18
N ILE A 534 -27.90 0.26 -17.95
CA ILE A 534 -29.24 0.73 -17.67
C ILE A 534 -29.19 2.26 -17.78
N PRO A 535 -29.90 2.88 -18.75
CA PRO A 535 -29.87 4.32 -18.95
C PRO A 535 -30.32 5.10 -17.73
N THR A 536 -29.95 6.37 -17.66
CA THR A 536 -30.34 7.28 -16.58
C THR A 536 -31.84 7.25 -16.34
N ARG A 537 -32.23 6.86 -15.14
CA ARG A 537 -33.63 6.83 -14.68
C ARG A 537 -33.73 7.29 -13.23
N GLN A 538 -34.99 7.56 -12.79
CA GLN A 538 -35.29 7.73 -11.38
C GLN A 538 -35.33 6.33 -10.72
N TRP A 539 -34.45 6.11 -9.75
CA TRP A 539 -34.45 4.95 -8.86
C TRP A 539 -35.24 5.29 -7.61
N LYS A 540 -35.95 4.33 -7.07
CA LYS A 540 -36.76 4.47 -5.86
C LYS A 540 -36.71 3.19 -5.03
N GLU A 541 -37.08 3.32 -3.78
CA GLU A 541 -37.17 2.18 -2.86
C GLU A 541 -37.97 1.01 -3.46
N ASN A 542 -37.46 -0.20 -3.28
CA ASN A 542 -37.92 -1.45 -3.84
C ASN A 542 -37.70 -1.66 -5.36
N ASP A 543 -37.03 -0.77 -6.07
CA ASP A 543 -36.52 -1.12 -7.40
C ASP A 543 -35.48 -2.26 -7.27
N ILE A 544 -35.58 -3.25 -8.16
CA ILE A 544 -34.74 -4.46 -8.15
C ILE A 544 -34.13 -4.67 -9.53
N VAL A 545 -32.82 -4.87 -9.56
CA VAL A 545 -32.07 -5.32 -10.74
C VAL A 545 -31.61 -6.75 -10.49
N GLU A 546 -32.04 -7.68 -11.34
CA GLU A 546 -31.63 -9.08 -11.30
C GLU A 546 -30.67 -9.33 -12.47
N ILE A 547 -29.55 -9.99 -12.20
CA ILE A 547 -28.48 -10.26 -13.15
C ILE A 547 -28.23 -11.77 -13.17
N THR A 548 -28.15 -12.34 -14.35
CA THR A 548 -27.77 -13.74 -14.58
C THR A 548 -26.63 -13.78 -15.60
N MET A 549 -25.59 -14.59 -15.33
CA MET A 549 -24.34 -14.67 -16.11
C MET A 549 -24.07 -16.10 -16.55
#